data_27e3bd5cc738497c3fb1e7a4ebcb3a73
#
_entry.id   27e3bd5cc738497c3fb1e7a4ebcb3a73
#
_cell.length_a   1.000
_cell.length_b   1.000
_cell.length_c   1.000
_cell.angle_alpha   90.00
_cell.angle_beta   90.00
_cell.angle_gamma   90.00
#
_symmetry.space_group_name_H-M   'P 1'
#
loop_
_entity.id
_entity.type
_entity.pdbx_description
1 polymer ?
#
loop_
_entity_poly.entity_id
_entity_poly.type
_entity_poly.pdbx_seq_one_letter_code
_entity_poly.pdbx_strand_id
1 'polypeptide(L)'
;MSGEKNVEQWKAFIEGCLDFRPVDGVFRIARDMFTEPQLFDLEMELIFEKNWIYACHESELANNHDFVTMRAGRQPMIITRDGEGQLNALINACQHRGTTLTRVGKGNQSTFTCPFHAWCYKSDGRLVKVKAPGEYPEGFDKATRGLKKARIQSYKGFVFISLDVHADNSLEDFLGDAKVFFDMMVAQSPTGELEVLPGKSAYTYDGNWKLQNENGLDGYHVSTVHYNYVATVQHRQQVNSENGSAGGSTLDYSKLGAGDANTDDGWFAFNNGHSVLFSDMPNPSVRSGYATIMPRLIEEHGQQKAEWMMHRLRNLNVYPSLFFLDQISSQLRIIRPVAWNKTEIISQCLGVKNESDADRENRIRQFEDFFNVSGLGTPDDLVEFREAQRGFQARLERWSDISRGSHRWATGATPNSEAIGISPAMTGTEFTHEGLYVNQHANWQKFLLDGLDKQSLKLREV
;
A
#
# COMPACT_ATOMS: atom_id res chain seq x y z
N MET A 1 -7.23 -8.44 -34.72
CA MET A 1 -6.17 -7.46 -34.44
C MET A 1 -6.88 -6.20 -34.00
N SER A 2 -6.97 -5.94 -32.69
CA SER A 2 -7.46 -4.67 -32.15
C SER A 2 -6.32 -3.66 -32.34
N GLY A 3 -6.55 -2.63 -33.19
CA GLY A 3 -5.61 -1.51 -33.32
C GLY A 3 -5.41 -0.83 -31.96
N GLU A 4 -4.27 -0.15 -31.80
CA GLU A 4 -4.05 0.69 -30.62
C GLU A 4 -5.15 1.77 -30.53
N LYS A 5 -5.78 1.88 -29.35
CA LYS A 5 -6.77 2.94 -29.12
C LYS A 5 -6.05 4.30 -29.08
N ASN A 6 -6.59 5.31 -29.74
CA ASN A 6 -6.12 6.68 -29.59
C ASN A 6 -6.60 7.30 -28.25
N VAL A 7 -6.15 8.52 -27.94
CA VAL A 7 -6.45 9.19 -26.67
C VAL A 7 -7.96 9.33 -26.43
N GLU A 8 -8.73 9.74 -27.43
CA GLU A 8 -10.19 9.91 -27.28
C GLU A 8 -10.91 8.57 -27.09
N GLN A 9 -10.45 7.51 -27.74
CA GLN A 9 -10.98 6.16 -27.54
C GLN A 9 -10.66 5.63 -26.15
N TRP A 10 -9.47 5.95 -25.61
CA TRP A 10 -9.13 5.60 -24.24
C TRP A 10 -9.96 6.35 -23.21
N LYS A 11 -10.19 7.65 -23.40
CA LYS A 11 -11.06 8.42 -22.52
C LYS A 11 -12.48 7.83 -22.49
N ALA A 12 -13.08 7.59 -23.66
CA ALA A 12 -14.41 6.99 -23.76
C ALA A 12 -14.48 5.59 -23.10
N PHE A 13 -13.42 4.77 -23.25
CA PHE A 13 -13.34 3.47 -22.58
C PHE A 13 -13.28 3.62 -21.07
N ILE A 14 -12.42 4.50 -20.55
CA ILE A 14 -12.22 4.73 -19.11
C ILE A 14 -13.48 5.33 -18.48
N GLU A 15 -14.12 6.31 -19.13
CA GLU A 15 -15.39 6.87 -18.69
C GLU A 15 -16.49 5.81 -18.64
N GLY A 16 -16.52 4.92 -19.63
CA GLY A 16 -17.46 3.81 -19.70
C GLY A 16 -17.19 2.65 -18.73
N CYS A 17 -16.13 2.70 -17.91
CA CYS A 17 -15.84 1.68 -16.90
C CYS A 17 -16.65 1.84 -15.60
N LEU A 18 -17.19 3.03 -15.32
CA LEU A 18 -17.98 3.30 -14.11
C LEU A 18 -19.40 3.70 -14.47
N ASP A 19 -20.38 3.08 -13.82
CA ASP A 19 -21.80 3.49 -13.87
C ASP A 19 -22.26 3.85 -12.46
N PHE A 20 -21.98 5.10 -12.07
CA PHE A 20 -22.34 5.64 -10.76
C PHE A 20 -23.51 6.59 -10.90
N ARG A 21 -24.67 6.18 -10.40
CA ARG A 21 -25.92 6.95 -10.36
C ARG A 21 -26.44 7.01 -8.92
N PRO A 22 -25.88 7.93 -8.10
CA PRO A 22 -26.17 7.96 -6.66
C PRO A 22 -27.66 8.11 -6.33
N VAL A 23 -28.40 8.88 -7.13
CA VAL A 23 -29.85 9.10 -6.93
C VAL A 23 -30.65 7.79 -7.10
N ASP A 24 -30.17 6.91 -7.99
CA ASP A 24 -30.80 5.61 -8.26
C ASP A 24 -30.24 4.51 -7.36
N GLY A 25 -29.25 4.79 -6.50
CA GLY A 25 -28.54 3.81 -5.69
C GLY A 25 -27.71 2.81 -6.52
N VAL A 26 -27.33 3.18 -7.74
CA VAL A 26 -26.56 2.32 -8.66
C VAL A 26 -25.08 2.67 -8.58
N PHE A 27 -24.27 1.67 -8.27
CA PHE A 27 -22.79 1.78 -8.28
C PHE A 27 -22.25 0.49 -8.88
N ARG A 28 -21.79 0.57 -10.14
CA ARG A 28 -21.28 -0.59 -10.89
C ARG A 28 -19.97 -0.27 -11.56
N ILE A 29 -19.09 -1.26 -11.62
CA ILE A 29 -17.80 -1.20 -12.31
C ILE A 29 -17.75 -2.22 -13.42
N ALA A 30 -17.18 -1.84 -14.56
CA ALA A 30 -17.05 -2.74 -15.71
C ALA A 30 -15.94 -3.74 -15.49
N ARG A 31 -16.22 -5.02 -15.72
CA ARG A 31 -15.21 -6.11 -15.63
C ARG A 31 -14.09 -5.96 -16.65
N ASP A 32 -14.34 -5.20 -17.72
CA ASP A 32 -13.34 -4.85 -18.74
C ASP A 32 -12.08 -4.18 -18.13
N MET A 33 -12.23 -3.38 -17.05
CA MET A 33 -11.10 -2.71 -16.40
C MET A 33 -10.11 -3.66 -15.72
N PHE A 34 -10.50 -4.91 -15.49
CA PHE A 34 -9.64 -5.95 -14.94
C PHE A 34 -9.02 -6.86 -16.02
N THR A 35 -9.49 -6.77 -17.26
CA THR A 35 -9.17 -7.74 -18.32
C THR A 35 -8.57 -7.14 -19.58
N GLU A 36 -8.51 -5.78 -19.70
CA GLU A 36 -7.92 -5.11 -20.87
C GLU A 36 -6.39 -4.97 -20.70
N PRO A 37 -5.56 -5.70 -21.48
CA PRO A 37 -4.10 -5.68 -21.30
C PRO A 37 -3.46 -4.30 -21.57
N GLN A 38 -3.96 -3.54 -22.54
CA GLN A 38 -3.40 -2.22 -22.86
C GLN A 38 -3.73 -1.17 -21.79
N LEU A 39 -4.83 -1.34 -21.05
CA LEU A 39 -5.15 -0.49 -19.90
C LEU A 39 -4.10 -0.59 -18.81
N PHE A 40 -3.53 -1.78 -18.62
CA PHE A 40 -2.45 -2.00 -17.67
C PHE A 40 -1.24 -1.09 -17.94
N ASP A 41 -0.85 -0.90 -19.19
CA ASP A 41 0.26 -0.02 -19.53
C ASP A 41 -0.04 1.45 -19.18
N LEU A 42 -1.27 1.90 -19.41
CA LEU A 42 -1.72 3.23 -18.98
C LEU A 42 -1.74 3.37 -17.44
N GLU A 43 -2.20 2.36 -16.73
CA GLU A 43 -2.18 2.35 -15.26
C GLU A 43 -0.76 2.45 -14.72
N MET A 44 0.20 1.72 -15.31
CA MET A 44 1.61 1.84 -14.92
C MET A 44 2.12 3.26 -15.17
N GLU A 45 1.87 3.82 -16.34
CA GLU A 45 2.37 5.13 -16.72
C GLU A 45 1.72 6.27 -15.94
N LEU A 46 0.38 6.27 -15.82
CA LEU A 46 -0.39 7.40 -15.33
C LEU A 46 -0.74 7.32 -13.84
N ILE A 47 -0.70 6.12 -13.25
CA ILE A 47 -0.98 5.93 -11.83
C ILE A 47 0.31 5.63 -11.06
N PHE A 48 0.98 4.51 -11.35
CA PHE A 48 2.13 4.05 -10.55
C PHE A 48 3.41 4.86 -10.77
N GLU A 49 3.62 5.40 -11.96
CA GLU A 49 4.82 6.20 -12.29
C GLU A 49 4.60 7.71 -12.03
N LYS A 50 3.35 8.18 -11.82
CA LYS A 50 3.04 9.60 -11.61
C LYS A 50 2.70 9.97 -10.18
N ASN A 51 2.11 9.05 -9.41
CA ASN A 51 1.79 9.33 -8.02
C ASN A 51 2.96 8.99 -7.08
N TRP A 52 2.82 9.39 -5.81
CA TRP A 52 3.69 8.93 -4.76
C TRP A 52 3.40 7.45 -4.45
N ILE A 53 4.42 6.61 -4.51
CA ILE A 53 4.33 5.20 -4.17
C ILE A 53 5.34 4.87 -3.06
N TYR A 54 4.94 3.97 -2.17
CA TYR A 54 5.81 3.53 -1.07
C TYR A 54 7.04 2.80 -1.60
N ALA A 55 8.20 3.19 -1.08
CA ALA A 55 9.49 2.62 -1.47
C ALA A 55 10.08 1.68 -0.42
N CYS A 56 10.25 2.17 0.81
CA CYS A 56 10.80 1.44 1.96
C CYS A 56 10.54 2.22 3.25
N HIS A 57 10.91 1.64 4.38
CA HIS A 57 10.98 2.36 5.66
C HIS A 57 12.42 2.81 5.93
N GLU A 58 12.62 3.96 6.58
CA GLU A 58 13.96 4.49 6.88
C GLU A 58 14.80 3.54 7.75
N SER A 59 14.17 2.67 8.54
CA SER A 59 14.89 1.63 9.30
C SER A 59 15.62 0.63 8.40
N GLU A 60 15.24 0.51 7.13
CA GLU A 60 15.94 -0.33 6.15
C GLU A 60 17.17 0.39 5.53
N LEU A 61 17.30 1.69 5.81
CA LEU A 61 18.39 2.57 5.35
C LEU A 61 19.04 3.29 6.56
N ALA A 62 19.27 2.55 7.64
CA ALA A 62 19.71 3.12 8.93
C ALA A 62 21.09 3.79 8.88
N ASN A 63 21.99 3.31 8.03
CA ASN A 63 23.37 3.77 7.95
C ASN A 63 23.65 4.48 6.61
N ASN A 64 24.66 5.34 6.61
CA ASN A 64 25.15 5.92 5.37
C ASN A 64 25.56 4.81 4.41
N HIS A 65 25.19 4.98 3.13
CA HIS A 65 25.41 4.04 2.03
C HIS A 65 24.54 2.78 2.05
N ASP A 66 23.59 2.65 2.98
CA ASP A 66 22.56 1.63 2.89
C ASP A 66 21.71 1.86 1.64
N PHE A 67 21.30 0.78 1.02
CA PHE A 67 20.40 0.82 -0.11
C PHE A 67 19.39 -0.33 -0.10
N VAL A 68 18.24 -0.07 -0.72
CA VAL A 68 17.25 -1.08 -1.11
C VAL A 68 16.92 -0.94 -2.58
N THR A 69 16.55 -2.04 -3.23
CA THR A 69 16.03 -2.02 -4.61
C THR A 69 14.55 -2.28 -4.61
N MET A 70 13.85 -1.57 -5.50
CA MET A 70 12.42 -1.76 -5.70
C MET A 70 12.02 -1.47 -7.15
N ARG A 71 10.75 -1.61 -7.48
CA ARG A 71 10.18 -1.19 -8.77
C ARG A 71 9.11 -0.13 -8.53
N ALA A 72 9.18 0.96 -9.30
CA ALA A 72 8.15 1.97 -9.39
C ALA A 72 7.42 1.80 -10.73
N GLY A 73 6.21 1.24 -10.71
CA GLY A 73 5.58 0.81 -11.93
C GLY A 73 6.51 -0.16 -12.70
N ARG A 74 6.95 0.23 -13.89
CA ARG A 74 7.88 -0.54 -14.74
C ARG A 74 9.35 -0.24 -14.45
N GLN A 75 9.68 0.81 -13.69
CA GLN A 75 11.03 1.34 -13.54
C GLN A 75 11.80 0.65 -12.40
N PRO A 76 13.00 0.09 -12.65
CA PRO A 76 13.86 -0.42 -11.59
C PRO A 76 14.53 0.75 -10.84
N MET A 77 14.47 0.72 -9.50
CA MET A 77 14.97 1.78 -8.62
C MET A 77 15.99 1.27 -7.63
N ILE A 78 16.90 2.17 -7.22
CA ILE A 78 17.76 2.03 -6.04
C ILE A 78 17.40 3.20 -5.12
N ILE A 79 16.99 2.91 -3.91
CA ILE A 79 16.78 3.90 -2.86
C ILE A 79 17.99 3.84 -1.94
N THR A 80 18.64 4.96 -1.70
CA THR A 80 19.88 5.01 -0.92
C THR A 80 19.81 6.07 0.17
N ARG A 81 20.56 5.85 1.24
CA ARG A 81 21.02 6.93 2.11
C ARG A 81 22.49 7.20 1.74
N ASP A 82 22.80 8.40 1.26
CA ASP A 82 24.16 8.71 0.81
C ASP A 82 25.15 8.97 1.97
N GLY A 83 26.38 9.36 1.63
CA GLY A 83 27.43 9.64 2.62
C GLY A 83 27.16 10.87 3.49
N GLU A 84 26.22 11.73 3.10
CA GLU A 84 25.79 12.91 3.84
C GLU A 84 24.48 12.65 4.62
N GLY A 85 23.98 11.40 4.59
CA GLY A 85 22.75 11.01 5.26
C GLY A 85 21.47 11.34 4.48
N GLN A 86 21.57 11.84 3.23
CA GLN A 86 20.42 12.22 2.43
C GLN A 86 19.81 11.01 1.70
N LEU A 87 18.50 10.96 1.64
CA LEU A 87 17.78 9.95 0.86
C LEU A 87 17.83 10.29 -0.64
N ASN A 88 18.08 9.29 -1.47
CA ASN A 88 18.03 9.41 -2.91
C ASN A 88 17.25 8.27 -3.55
N ALA A 89 16.47 8.57 -4.58
CA ALA A 89 15.79 7.60 -5.43
C ALA A 89 16.41 7.65 -6.82
N LEU A 90 17.14 6.61 -7.19
CA LEU A 90 17.94 6.54 -8.40
C LEU A 90 17.37 5.50 -9.35
N ILE A 91 17.30 5.80 -10.65
CA ILE A 91 16.98 4.78 -11.66
C ILE A 91 18.13 3.76 -11.70
N ASN A 92 17.82 2.50 -11.48
CA ASN A 92 18.80 1.39 -11.49
C ASN A 92 19.16 0.98 -12.94
N ALA A 93 19.64 1.96 -13.72
CA ALA A 93 20.03 1.75 -15.10
C ALA A 93 21.25 2.62 -15.43
N CYS A 94 22.36 1.98 -15.83
CA CYS A 94 23.60 2.65 -16.19
C CYS A 94 23.38 3.61 -17.37
N GLN A 95 23.82 4.85 -17.25
CA GLN A 95 23.68 5.88 -18.29
C GLN A 95 24.49 5.58 -19.56
N HIS A 96 25.37 4.59 -19.54
CA HIS A 96 26.09 4.14 -20.72
C HIS A 96 25.20 3.32 -21.68
N ARG A 97 24.72 2.15 -21.22
CA ARG A 97 23.93 1.21 -22.04
C ARG A 97 22.82 0.48 -21.26
N GLY A 98 22.26 1.11 -20.23
CA GLY A 98 21.04 0.67 -19.56
C GLY A 98 21.16 -0.52 -18.60
N THR A 99 22.34 -1.13 -18.44
CA THR A 99 22.51 -2.29 -17.54
C THR A 99 22.18 -1.92 -16.11
N THR A 100 21.42 -2.80 -15.41
CA THR A 100 21.16 -2.64 -13.97
C THR A 100 22.46 -2.69 -13.16
N LEU A 101 22.64 -1.74 -12.26
CA LEU A 101 23.87 -1.57 -11.48
C LEU A 101 23.95 -2.56 -10.32
N THR A 102 22.84 -2.78 -9.64
CA THR A 102 22.73 -3.77 -8.57
C THR A 102 21.50 -4.67 -8.79
N ARG A 103 21.67 -5.96 -8.43
CA ARG A 103 20.64 -7.00 -8.58
C ARG A 103 20.23 -7.58 -7.22
N VAL A 104 20.85 -7.11 -6.13
CA VAL A 104 20.52 -7.54 -4.77
C VAL A 104 19.46 -6.62 -4.18
N GLY A 105 18.59 -7.17 -3.32
CA GLY A 105 17.45 -6.45 -2.78
C GLY A 105 17.83 -5.35 -1.78
N LYS A 106 18.95 -5.50 -1.06
CA LYS A 106 19.47 -4.51 -0.11
C LYS A 106 20.96 -4.73 0.17
N GLY A 107 21.62 -3.73 0.71
CA GLY A 107 23.03 -3.79 1.10
C GLY A 107 23.56 -2.44 1.53
N ASN A 108 24.88 -2.36 1.72
CA ASN A 108 25.61 -1.12 2.04
C ASN A 108 26.73 -0.94 1.02
N GLN A 109 26.68 0.10 0.21
CA GLN A 109 27.69 0.38 -0.84
C GLN A 109 27.81 1.89 -1.07
N SER A 110 28.99 2.43 -0.89
CA SER A 110 29.28 3.85 -1.22
C SER A 110 29.30 4.12 -2.72
N THR A 111 29.50 3.07 -3.54
CA THR A 111 29.55 3.16 -5.00
C THR A 111 28.91 1.96 -5.67
N PHE A 112 28.28 2.20 -6.82
CA PHE A 112 27.70 1.20 -7.71
C PHE A 112 28.52 1.14 -9.01
N THR A 113 29.26 0.06 -9.19
CA THR A 113 30.05 -0.13 -10.42
C THR A 113 29.28 -1.00 -11.40
N CYS A 114 29.03 -0.44 -12.59
CA CYS A 114 28.32 -1.15 -13.64
C CYS A 114 29.08 -2.42 -14.05
N PRO A 115 28.47 -3.61 -14.00
CA PRO A 115 29.17 -4.86 -14.31
C PRO A 115 29.51 -5.01 -15.79
N PHE A 116 28.94 -4.16 -16.66
CA PHE A 116 29.17 -4.26 -18.10
C PHE A 116 30.49 -3.55 -18.53
N HIS A 117 30.64 -2.24 -18.21
CA HIS A 117 31.79 -1.45 -18.67
C HIS A 117 32.45 -0.62 -17.55
N ALA A 118 32.19 -0.99 -16.28
CA ALA A 118 32.81 -0.38 -15.10
C ALA A 118 32.58 1.14 -14.93
N TRP A 119 31.50 1.70 -15.48
CA TRP A 119 31.07 3.02 -15.04
C TRP A 119 30.67 2.96 -13.56
N CYS A 120 31.24 3.85 -12.73
CA CYS A 120 31.08 3.81 -11.29
C CYS A 120 30.35 5.06 -10.82
N TYR A 121 29.26 4.83 -10.08
CA TYR A 121 28.41 5.89 -9.53
C TYR A 121 28.51 5.88 -8.00
N LYS A 122 28.47 7.03 -7.36
CA LYS A 122 28.30 7.15 -5.91
C LYS A 122 26.87 6.80 -5.49
N SER A 123 26.68 6.59 -4.18
CA SER A 123 25.34 6.37 -3.60
C SER A 123 24.39 7.57 -3.75
N ASP A 124 24.89 8.76 -4.06
CA ASP A 124 24.11 9.94 -4.44
C ASP A 124 23.76 10.02 -5.94
N GLY A 125 24.20 9.03 -6.74
CA GLY A 125 23.94 8.92 -8.17
C GLY A 125 24.97 9.59 -9.09
N ARG A 126 25.95 10.36 -8.57
CA ARG A 126 26.97 11.02 -9.40
C ARG A 126 27.92 10.01 -10.05
N LEU A 127 28.18 10.17 -11.35
CA LEU A 127 29.20 9.39 -12.06
C LEU A 127 30.62 9.87 -11.66
N VAL A 128 31.41 8.99 -11.09
CA VAL A 128 32.76 9.35 -10.62
C VAL A 128 33.89 8.74 -11.43
N LYS A 129 33.66 7.56 -12.03
CA LYS A 129 34.72 6.88 -12.80
C LYS A 129 34.15 6.24 -14.06
N VAL A 130 34.89 6.37 -15.16
CA VAL A 130 34.71 5.62 -16.41
C VAL A 130 36.01 4.90 -16.75
N LYS A 131 35.95 3.77 -17.46
CA LYS A 131 37.12 3.08 -17.96
C LYS A 131 37.68 3.84 -19.17
N ALA A 132 39.02 3.92 -19.27
CA ALA A 132 39.73 4.59 -20.37
C ALA A 132 39.16 5.97 -20.70
N PRO A 133 39.23 6.97 -19.79
CA PRO A 133 38.58 8.25 -19.96
C PRO A 133 39.12 9.04 -21.18
N GLY A 134 40.35 8.77 -21.61
CA GLY A 134 40.95 9.41 -22.80
C GLY A 134 40.34 8.95 -24.13
N GLU A 135 39.52 7.88 -24.14
CA GLU A 135 38.82 7.43 -25.35
C GLU A 135 37.47 8.13 -25.58
N TYR A 136 37.06 9.01 -24.66
CA TYR A 136 35.85 9.80 -24.80
C TYR A 136 36.18 11.14 -25.52
N PRO A 137 35.24 11.69 -26.29
CA PRO A 137 35.46 12.95 -26.99
C PRO A 137 35.75 14.09 -26.02
N GLU A 138 36.46 15.10 -26.53
CA GLU A 138 36.68 16.38 -25.84
C GLU A 138 35.32 16.97 -25.45
N GLY A 139 35.11 17.32 -24.17
CA GLY A 139 33.81 17.78 -23.65
C GLY A 139 32.96 16.68 -23.01
N PHE A 140 33.42 15.42 -22.92
CA PHE A 140 32.74 14.44 -22.13
C PHE A 140 32.74 14.81 -20.64
N ASP A 141 31.57 15.25 -20.15
CA ASP A 141 31.41 15.67 -18.77
C ASP A 141 30.67 14.57 -17.94
N LYS A 142 31.37 14.02 -16.95
CA LYS A 142 30.82 13.07 -16.00
C LYS A 142 29.70 13.65 -15.14
N ALA A 143 29.71 14.96 -14.86
CA ALA A 143 28.70 15.61 -14.05
C ALA A 143 27.30 15.53 -14.69
N THR A 144 27.23 15.52 -16.02
CA THR A 144 25.97 15.40 -16.78
C THR A 144 25.50 13.95 -16.97
N ARG A 145 26.29 12.98 -16.54
CA ARG A 145 26.08 11.53 -16.75
C ARG A 145 25.74 10.76 -15.47
N GLY A 146 25.28 11.47 -14.43
CA GLY A 146 24.77 10.85 -13.21
C GLY A 146 23.50 10.03 -13.47
N LEU A 147 23.16 9.14 -12.54
CA LEU A 147 21.90 8.41 -12.57
C LEU A 147 20.72 9.40 -12.52
N LYS A 148 19.66 9.10 -13.26
CA LYS A 148 18.44 9.88 -13.19
C LYS A 148 17.80 9.66 -11.82
N LYS A 149 17.27 10.75 -11.25
CA LYS A 149 16.65 10.78 -9.93
C LYS A 149 15.15 10.91 -10.05
N ALA A 150 14.42 10.23 -9.15
CA ALA A 150 13.03 10.47 -8.87
C ALA A 150 12.89 11.43 -7.68
N ARG A 151 11.71 11.99 -7.48
CA ARG A 151 11.35 12.69 -6.23
C ARG A 151 11.31 11.67 -5.11
N ILE A 152 11.76 12.08 -3.92
CA ILE A 152 11.75 11.24 -2.73
C ILE A 152 11.40 12.11 -1.52
N GLN A 153 10.49 11.64 -0.69
CA GLN A 153 10.13 12.25 0.59
C GLN A 153 9.84 11.15 1.61
N SER A 154 10.02 11.49 2.89
CA SER A 154 9.71 10.60 4.00
C SER A 154 8.67 11.26 4.90
N TYR A 155 7.68 10.50 5.32
CA TYR A 155 6.73 10.89 6.36
C TYR A 155 6.83 9.89 7.50
N LYS A 156 7.28 10.34 8.67
CA LYS A 156 7.42 9.50 9.88
C LYS A 156 8.21 8.21 9.67
N GLY A 157 9.24 8.23 8.81
CA GLY A 157 10.05 7.05 8.48
C GLY A 157 9.55 6.24 7.27
N PHE A 158 8.35 6.52 6.77
CA PHE A 158 7.81 5.88 5.57
C PHE A 158 8.25 6.65 4.34
N VAL A 159 9.12 6.04 3.54
CA VAL A 159 9.73 6.65 2.36
C VAL A 159 8.86 6.41 1.13
N PHE A 160 8.53 7.48 0.42
CA PHE A 160 7.78 7.45 -0.84
C PHE A 160 8.57 8.10 -1.96
N ILE A 161 8.32 7.65 -3.18
CA ILE A 161 8.93 8.21 -4.39
C ILE A 161 7.87 8.51 -5.45
N SER A 162 8.16 9.47 -6.32
CA SER A 162 7.38 9.75 -7.52
C SER A 162 8.30 10.00 -8.71
N LEU A 163 8.00 9.37 -9.85
CA LEU A 163 8.74 9.59 -11.09
C LEU A 163 8.32 10.85 -11.83
N ASP A 164 7.22 11.50 -11.41
CA ASP A 164 6.84 12.80 -11.95
C ASP A 164 7.69 13.91 -11.32
N VAL A 165 8.88 14.12 -11.89
CA VAL A 165 9.84 15.11 -11.39
C VAL A 165 9.37 16.55 -11.56
N HIS A 166 8.32 16.79 -12.33
CA HIS A 166 7.74 18.11 -12.59
C HIS A 166 6.49 18.42 -11.78
N ALA A 167 5.96 17.44 -11.05
CA ALA A 167 4.83 17.67 -10.15
C ALA A 167 5.29 18.50 -8.93
N ASP A 168 4.44 19.40 -8.48
CA ASP A 168 4.69 20.34 -7.38
C ASP A 168 4.05 19.88 -6.04
N ASN A 169 3.15 18.89 -6.06
CA ASN A 169 2.51 18.35 -4.86
C ASN A 169 3.52 17.66 -3.94
N SER A 170 3.49 17.98 -2.66
CA SER A 170 4.28 17.28 -1.65
C SER A 170 3.71 15.88 -1.33
N LEU A 171 4.49 15.05 -0.62
CA LEU A 171 3.99 13.80 -0.07
C LEU A 171 2.87 14.06 0.96
N GLU A 172 3.00 15.10 1.77
CA GLU A 172 1.98 15.45 2.78
C GLU A 172 0.66 15.87 2.12
N ASP A 173 0.70 16.63 1.01
CA ASP A 173 -0.49 16.98 0.22
C ASP A 173 -1.14 15.73 -0.38
N PHE A 174 -0.33 14.78 -0.85
CA PHE A 174 -0.81 13.52 -1.39
C PHE A 174 -1.48 12.66 -0.33
N LEU A 175 -0.87 12.52 0.84
CA LEU A 175 -1.41 11.73 1.95
C LEU A 175 -2.67 12.37 2.56
N GLY A 176 -2.73 13.71 2.60
CA GLY A 176 -3.86 14.43 3.21
C GLY A 176 -4.15 13.93 4.62
N ASP A 177 -5.42 13.74 4.95
CA ASP A 177 -5.83 13.26 6.28
C ASP A 177 -5.49 11.79 6.55
N ALA A 178 -5.17 11.00 5.51
CA ALA A 178 -4.70 9.63 5.70
C ALA A 178 -3.42 9.55 6.56
N LYS A 179 -2.63 10.64 6.62
CA LYS A 179 -1.41 10.72 7.45
C LYS A 179 -1.66 10.53 8.94
N VAL A 180 -2.86 10.85 9.45
CA VAL A 180 -3.22 10.69 10.86
C VAL A 180 -3.07 9.22 11.31
N PHE A 181 -3.30 8.26 10.41
CA PHE A 181 -3.14 6.85 10.74
C PHE A 181 -1.67 6.42 10.84
N PHE A 182 -0.76 7.08 10.12
CA PHE A 182 0.68 6.93 10.35
C PHE A 182 1.08 7.53 11.70
N ASP A 183 0.57 8.72 12.05
CA ASP A 183 0.83 9.37 13.33
C ASP A 183 0.37 8.50 14.51
N MET A 184 -0.82 7.90 14.41
CA MET A 184 -1.34 6.97 15.41
C MET A 184 -0.45 5.75 15.61
N MET A 185 0.16 5.26 14.53
CA MET A 185 1.05 4.10 14.59
C MET A 185 2.39 4.45 15.23
N VAL A 186 2.98 5.56 14.80
CA VAL A 186 4.23 6.07 15.35
C VAL A 186 4.10 6.45 16.83
N ALA A 187 2.95 6.98 17.24
CA ALA A 187 2.65 7.29 18.62
C ALA A 187 2.66 6.07 19.56
N GLN A 188 2.47 4.86 19.03
CA GLN A 188 2.63 3.64 19.84
C GLN A 188 4.08 3.44 20.32
N SER A 189 5.06 4.00 19.62
CA SER A 189 6.46 3.96 20.02
C SER A 189 6.78 5.06 21.04
N PRO A 190 7.42 4.74 22.18
CA PRO A 190 7.86 5.74 23.15
C PRO A 190 8.91 6.71 22.58
N THR A 191 9.66 6.27 21.57
CA THR A 191 10.72 7.08 20.93
C THR A 191 10.26 7.72 19.63
N GLY A 192 9.02 7.45 19.18
CA GLY A 192 8.53 7.89 17.88
C GLY A 192 9.18 7.15 16.70
N GLU A 193 9.80 5.99 16.94
CA GLU A 193 10.49 5.20 15.91
C GLU A 193 9.86 3.82 15.76
N LEU A 194 9.55 3.48 14.51
CA LEU A 194 9.16 2.14 14.10
C LEU A 194 10.30 1.49 13.32
N GLU A 195 10.24 0.19 13.14
CA GLU A 195 11.19 -0.55 12.31
C GLU A 195 10.53 -1.70 11.55
N VAL A 196 10.96 -1.89 10.31
CA VAL A 196 10.63 -3.09 9.55
C VAL A 196 11.43 -4.25 10.12
N LEU A 197 10.72 -5.27 10.59
CA LEU A 197 11.36 -6.45 11.19
C LEU A 197 12.02 -7.32 10.11
N PRO A 198 13.12 -8.01 10.44
CA PRO A 198 13.79 -8.93 9.53
C PRO A 198 12.82 -10.02 9.04
N GLY A 199 12.95 -10.36 7.76
CA GLY A 199 12.05 -11.30 7.10
C GLY A 199 10.92 -10.61 6.39
N LYS A 200 10.71 -10.98 5.13
CA LYS A 200 9.59 -10.53 4.29
C LYS A 200 9.00 -11.71 3.56
N SER A 201 7.70 -11.72 3.39
CA SER A 201 7.03 -12.61 2.49
C SER A 201 6.84 -11.94 1.14
N ALA A 202 7.13 -12.66 0.06
CA ALA A 202 6.83 -12.22 -1.30
C ALA A 202 6.11 -13.35 -2.02
N TYR A 203 4.97 -13.05 -2.61
CA TYR A 203 4.15 -14.02 -3.32
C TYR A 203 3.45 -13.35 -4.50
N THR A 204 2.97 -14.15 -5.44
CA THR A 204 2.18 -13.68 -6.57
C THR A 204 0.84 -14.38 -6.62
N TYR A 205 -0.16 -13.68 -7.16
CA TYR A 205 -1.42 -14.30 -7.55
C TYR A 205 -1.76 -13.97 -9.00
N ASP A 206 -2.55 -14.84 -9.63
CA ASP A 206 -3.00 -14.69 -11.00
C ASP A 206 -4.30 -13.86 -11.03
N GLY A 207 -4.13 -12.54 -10.87
CA GLY A 207 -5.21 -11.57 -10.83
C GLY A 207 -4.72 -10.14 -10.95
N ASN A 208 -5.65 -9.24 -11.30
CA ASN A 208 -5.39 -7.81 -11.42
C ASN A 208 -5.08 -7.18 -10.06
N TRP A 209 -4.22 -6.17 -10.03
CA TRP A 209 -3.79 -5.49 -8.82
C TRP A 209 -4.93 -4.81 -8.05
N LYS A 210 -5.99 -4.39 -8.73
CA LYS A 210 -7.19 -3.78 -8.12
C LYS A 210 -7.90 -4.72 -7.16
N LEU A 211 -7.85 -6.03 -7.38
CA LEU A 211 -8.44 -7.03 -6.48
C LEU A 211 -7.86 -6.95 -5.06
N GLN A 212 -6.53 -6.78 -4.95
CA GLN A 212 -5.91 -6.61 -3.63
C GLN A 212 -6.28 -5.25 -2.99
N ASN A 213 -6.44 -4.19 -3.80
CA ASN A 213 -6.87 -2.90 -3.27
C ASN A 213 -8.30 -2.95 -2.73
N GLU A 214 -9.20 -3.67 -3.38
CA GLU A 214 -10.57 -3.90 -2.91
C GLU A 214 -10.56 -4.77 -1.64
N ASN A 215 -9.95 -5.96 -1.70
CA ASN A 215 -9.97 -6.94 -0.61
C ASN A 215 -9.40 -6.41 0.71
N GLY A 216 -8.34 -5.62 0.68
CA GLY A 216 -7.77 -5.03 1.91
C GLY A 216 -8.70 -4.05 2.63
N LEU A 217 -9.77 -3.60 1.97
CA LEU A 217 -10.82 -2.72 2.51
C LEU A 217 -12.19 -3.41 2.56
N ASP A 218 -12.21 -4.73 2.41
CA ASP A 218 -13.44 -5.51 2.37
C ASP A 218 -13.70 -6.20 3.71
N GLY A 219 -14.69 -5.71 4.43
CA GLY A 219 -15.18 -6.39 5.63
C GLY A 219 -16.23 -7.46 5.33
N TYR A 220 -16.82 -7.47 4.12
CA TYR A 220 -17.93 -8.35 3.80
C TYR A 220 -17.51 -9.79 3.55
N HIS A 221 -16.34 -10.03 2.98
CA HIS A 221 -15.85 -11.39 2.70
C HIS A 221 -15.40 -12.15 3.96
N VAL A 222 -15.04 -11.44 5.05
CA VAL A 222 -14.35 -12.01 6.23
C VAL A 222 -15.05 -13.24 6.78
N SER A 223 -16.37 -13.18 6.97
CA SER A 223 -17.16 -14.29 7.54
C SER A 223 -17.31 -15.48 6.60
N THR A 224 -17.07 -15.30 5.31
CA THR A 224 -17.23 -16.35 4.28
C THR A 224 -15.88 -16.95 3.92
N VAL A 225 -14.95 -16.12 3.45
CA VAL A 225 -13.63 -16.55 2.97
C VAL A 225 -12.76 -17.06 4.11
N HIS A 226 -12.78 -16.38 5.28
CA HIS A 226 -11.95 -16.76 6.43
C HIS A 226 -12.66 -17.64 7.45
N TYR A 227 -13.71 -18.35 7.04
CA TYR A 227 -14.43 -19.28 7.93
C TYR A 227 -13.50 -20.33 8.55
N ASN A 228 -12.54 -20.87 7.79
CA ASN A 228 -11.58 -21.86 8.29
C ASN A 228 -10.68 -21.29 9.40
N TYR A 229 -10.27 -20.03 9.27
CA TYR A 229 -9.52 -19.35 10.33
C TYR A 229 -10.34 -19.23 11.60
N VAL A 230 -11.59 -18.75 11.50
CA VAL A 230 -12.50 -18.60 12.64
C VAL A 230 -12.71 -19.96 13.34
N ALA A 231 -13.01 -21.00 12.58
CA ALA A 231 -13.19 -22.35 13.13
C ALA A 231 -11.93 -22.88 13.82
N THR A 232 -10.76 -22.62 13.26
CA THR A 232 -9.47 -23.02 13.86
C THR A 232 -9.21 -22.28 15.16
N VAL A 233 -9.46 -20.98 15.22
CA VAL A 233 -9.31 -20.17 16.45
C VAL A 233 -10.25 -20.68 17.54
N GLN A 234 -11.52 -20.93 17.23
CA GLN A 234 -12.49 -21.46 18.18
C GLN A 234 -12.06 -22.84 18.71
N HIS A 235 -11.60 -23.72 17.85
CA HIS A 235 -11.08 -25.02 18.27
C HIS A 235 -9.84 -24.89 19.17
N ARG A 236 -8.88 -24.04 18.82
CA ARG A 236 -7.69 -23.76 19.67
C ARG A 236 -8.11 -23.24 21.06
N GLN A 237 -9.09 -22.35 21.14
CA GLN A 237 -9.60 -21.82 22.40
C GLN A 237 -10.24 -22.93 23.25
N GLN A 238 -11.02 -23.81 22.63
CA GLN A 238 -11.64 -24.97 23.32
C GLN A 238 -10.54 -25.88 23.88
N VAL A 239 -9.59 -26.32 23.07
CA VAL A 239 -8.50 -27.21 23.50
C VAL A 239 -7.68 -26.59 24.63
N ASN A 240 -7.37 -25.30 24.53
CA ASN A 240 -6.63 -24.59 25.57
C ASN A 240 -7.40 -24.51 26.88
N SER A 241 -8.72 -24.31 26.84
CA SER A 241 -9.57 -24.29 28.04
C SER A 241 -9.65 -25.66 28.70
N GLU A 242 -9.76 -26.72 27.92
CA GLU A 242 -9.77 -28.11 28.41
C GLU A 242 -8.42 -28.51 29.06
N ASN A 243 -7.33 -28.01 28.55
CA ASN A 243 -5.98 -28.28 29.07
C ASN A 243 -5.52 -27.30 30.17
N GLY A 244 -6.35 -26.36 30.62
CA GLY A 244 -6.03 -25.38 31.65
C GLY A 244 -4.94 -24.38 31.22
N SER A 245 -4.68 -24.28 29.91
CA SER A 245 -3.73 -23.32 29.35
C SER A 245 -4.41 -21.97 29.18
N ALA A 246 -3.74 -20.87 29.58
CA ALA A 246 -4.19 -19.53 29.23
C ALA A 246 -4.24 -19.43 27.70
N GLY A 247 -5.39 -19.09 27.15
CA GLY A 247 -5.59 -18.97 25.71
C GLY A 247 -4.50 -18.09 25.11
N GLY A 248 -3.87 -18.55 24.04
CA GLY A 248 -2.86 -17.78 23.32
C GLY A 248 -3.42 -16.44 22.82
N SER A 249 -2.53 -15.56 22.42
CA SER A 249 -2.76 -14.18 21.93
C SER A 249 -3.55 -14.08 20.61
N THR A 250 -4.46 -15.00 20.35
CA THR A 250 -5.19 -15.10 19.08
C THR A 250 -6.41 -14.19 19.11
N LEU A 251 -6.53 -13.33 18.11
CA LEU A 251 -7.70 -12.47 17.93
C LEU A 251 -8.92 -13.32 17.53
N ASP A 252 -10.05 -13.07 18.16
CA ASP A 252 -11.31 -13.72 17.81
C ASP A 252 -12.04 -12.94 16.71
N TYR A 253 -11.79 -13.30 15.47
CA TYR A 253 -12.48 -12.72 14.31
C TYR A 253 -13.92 -13.20 14.12
N SER A 254 -14.40 -14.16 14.92
CA SER A 254 -15.78 -14.64 14.79
C SER A 254 -16.83 -13.56 15.04
N LYS A 255 -16.42 -12.48 15.71
CA LYS A 255 -17.26 -11.32 16.01
C LYS A 255 -17.14 -10.19 14.98
N LEU A 256 -16.18 -10.26 14.05
CA LEU A 256 -16.03 -9.26 13.02
C LEU A 256 -17.05 -9.50 11.90
N GLY A 257 -17.77 -8.46 11.52
CA GLY A 257 -18.76 -8.53 10.44
C GLY A 257 -20.05 -9.29 10.80
N ALA A 258 -20.26 -9.64 12.05
CA ALA A 258 -21.49 -10.30 12.50
C ALA A 258 -22.72 -9.37 12.51
N GLY A 259 -22.53 -8.07 12.20
CA GLY A 259 -23.63 -7.10 12.17
C GLY A 259 -24.21 -6.80 13.56
N ASP A 260 -23.44 -7.03 14.61
CA ASP A 260 -23.86 -6.66 15.96
C ASP A 260 -23.99 -5.12 16.05
N ALA A 261 -25.19 -4.65 16.34
CA ALA A 261 -25.57 -3.23 16.38
C ALA A 261 -24.81 -2.38 17.42
N ASN A 262 -23.86 -2.98 18.12
CA ASN A 262 -23.07 -2.37 19.19
C ASN A 262 -21.57 -2.21 18.85
N THR A 263 -21.13 -2.54 17.62
CA THR A 263 -19.75 -2.32 17.21
C THR A 263 -19.61 -0.94 16.59
N ASP A 264 -18.60 -0.20 17.00
CA ASP A 264 -18.27 1.10 16.42
C ASP A 264 -17.36 0.88 15.20
N ASP A 265 -17.96 0.33 14.16
CA ASP A 265 -17.35 -0.05 12.90
C ASP A 265 -17.57 1.05 11.84
N GLY A 266 -16.76 1.04 10.81
CA GLY A 266 -16.98 1.95 9.70
C GLY A 266 -15.78 2.11 8.78
N TRP A 267 -15.85 3.17 7.99
CA TRP A 267 -14.78 3.50 7.06
C TRP A 267 -14.75 4.99 6.73
N PHE A 268 -13.57 5.43 6.32
CA PHE A 268 -13.34 6.76 5.76
C PHE A 268 -12.68 6.63 4.40
N ALA A 269 -13.13 7.43 3.44
CA ALA A 269 -12.52 7.57 2.13
C ALA A 269 -12.00 9.01 1.97
N PHE A 270 -10.79 9.16 1.46
CA PHE A 270 -10.08 10.42 1.31
C PHE A 270 -9.85 10.73 -0.16
N ASN A 271 -9.38 11.94 -0.43
CA ASN A 271 -8.86 12.30 -1.73
C ASN A 271 -7.70 11.38 -2.15
N ASN A 272 -7.37 11.39 -3.43
CA ASN A 272 -6.32 10.56 -4.04
C ASN A 272 -6.53 9.04 -3.92
N GLY A 273 -7.77 8.60 -3.61
CA GLY A 273 -8.14 7.19 -3.52
C GLY A 273 -7.76 6.51 -2.21
N HIS A 274 -7.17 7.24 -1.26
CA HIS A 274 -6.85 6.68 0.06
C HIS A 274 -8.13 6.35 0.82
N SER A 275 -8.06 5.31 1.64
CA SER A 275 -9.22 4.87 2.42
C SER A 275 -8.76 4.11 3.67
N VAL A 276 -9.58 4.12 4.70
CA VAL A 276 -9.38 3.30 5.90
C VAL A 276 -10.66 2.59 6.27
N LEU A 277 -10.55 1.29 6.47
CA LEU A 277 -11.57 0.46 7.09
C LEU A 277 -11.21 0.28 8.56
N PHE A 278 -12.17 0.42 9.46
CA PHE A 278 -11.93 0.25 10.89
C PHE A 278 -13.07 -0.50 11.58
N SER A 279 -12.71 -1.21 12.65
CA SER A 279 -13.69 -1.83 13.56
C SER A 279 -13.14 -1.91 14.98
N ASP A 280 -14.03 -2.09 15.96
CA ASP A 280 -13.62 -2.36 17.32
C ASP A 280 -12.83 -3.66 17.42
N MET A 281 -11.79 -3.63 18.24
CA MET A 281 -11.00 -4.82 18.56
C MET A 281 -11.63 -5.57 19.75
N PRO A 282 -12.07 -6.82 19.58
CA PRO A 282 -12.80 -7.53 20.65
C PRO A 282 -12.00 -7.71 21.94
N ASN A 283 -10.67 -7.81 21.86
CA ASN A 283 -9.78 -8.01 23.01
C ASN A 283 -8.48 -7.20 22.83
N PRO A 284 -8.51 -5.88 23.03
CA PRO A 284 -7.36 -5.01 22.79
C PRO A 284 -6.09 -5.38 23.56
N SER A 285 -6.23 -6.01 24.72
CA SER A 285 -5.11 -6.42 25.59
C SER A 285 -4.17 -7.45 24.96
N VAL A 286 -4.55 -8.11 23.86
CA VAL A 286 -3.66 -9.05 23.14
C VAL A 286 -2.65 -8.33 22.21
N ARG A 287 -2.82 -7.02 22.00
CA ARG A 287 -1.82 -6.24 21.25
C ARG A 287 -0.48 -6.23 21.98
N SER A 288 0.59 -6.42 21.20
CA SER A 288 1.95 -6.34 21.74
C SER A 288 2.20 -5.00 22.42
N GLY A 289 2.69 -5.04 23.64
CA GLY A 289 2.99 -3.85 24.43
C GLY A 289 1.77 -3.11 25.02
N TYR A 290 0.55 -3.65 24.91
CA TYR A 290 -0.67 -2.96 25.34
C TYR A 290 -0.56 -2.40 26.77
N ALA A 291 -0.09 -3.22 27.72
CA ALA A 291 -0.05 -2.83 29.13
C ALA A 291 0.85 -1.62 29.42
N THR A 292 1.88 -1.41 28.62
CA THR A 292 2.83 -0.29 28.76
C THR A 292 2.49 0.89 27.84
N ILE A 293 1.96 0.62 26.65
CA ILE A 293 1.64 1.64 25.65
C ILE A 293 0.36 2.40 26.00
N MET A 294 -0.70 1.70 26.37
CA MET A 294 -2.01 2.32 26.58
C MET A 294 -2.02 3.40 27.68
N PRO A 295 -1.45 3.20 28.88
CA PRO A 295 -1.41 4.25 29.91
C PRO A 295 -0.67 5.51 29.44
N ARG A 296 0.45 5.35 28.72
CA ARG A 296 1.23 6.46 28.17
C ARG A 296 0.42 7.23 27.11
N LEU A 297 -0.24 6.54 26.21
CA LEU A 297 -1.07 7.18 25.18
C LEU A 297 -2.23 7.96 25.78
N ILE A 298 -2.83 7.47 26.87
CA ILE A 298 -3.88 8.20 27.59
C ILE A 298 -3.33 9.51 28.16
N GLU A 299 -2.13 9.48 28.78
CA GLU A 299 -1.47 10.65 29.33
C GLU A 299 -1.10 11.67 28.24
N GLU A 300 -0.55 11.22 27.12
CA GLU A 300 -0.06 12.09 26.03
C GLU A 300 -1.16 12.62 25.10
N HIS A 301 -2.20 11.82 24.84
CA HIS A 301 -3.19 12.11 23.80
C HIS A 301 -4.65 12.15 24.29
N GLY A 302 -4.91 11.75 25.53
CA GLY A 302 -6.24 11.58 26.10
C GLY A 302 -6.90 10.25 25.74
N GLN A 303 -7.92 9.88 26.54
CA GLN A 303 -8.59 8.57 26.48
C GLN A 303 -9.08 8.21 25.06
N GLN A 304 -9.83 9.10 24.43
CA GLN A 304 -10.47 8.85 23.14
C GLN A 304 -9.47 8.56 22.01
N LYS A 305 -8.37 9.33 21.92
CA LYS A 305 -7.33 9.09 20.91
C LYS A 305 -6.53 7.83 21.21
N ALA A 306 -6.25 7.55 22.48
CA ALA A 306 -5.58 6.33 22.90
C ALA A 306 -6.41 5.08 22.52
N GLU A 307 -7.73 5.14 22.70
CA GLU A 307 -8.65 4.08 22.27
C GLU A 307 -8.65 3.92 20.74
N TRP A 308 -8.64 5.00 19.98
CA TRP A 308 -8.47 4.93 18.54
C TRP A 308 -7.17 4.22 18.12
N MET A 309 -6.08 4.44 18.87
CA MET A 309 -4.78 3.82 18.59
C MET A 309 -4.73 2.33 18.96
N MET A 310 -5.35 1.93 20.08
CA MET A 310 -5.15 0.60 20.67
C MET A 310 -6.38 -0.31 20.63
N HIS A 311 -7.60 0.27 20.59
CA HIS A 311 -8.86 -0.50 20.61
C HIS A 311 -9.51 -0.66 19.25
N ARG A 312 -8.90 -0.14 18.18
CA ARG A 312 -9.41 -0.26 16.81
C ARG A 312 -8.52 -1.15 15.96
N LEU A 313 -9.14 -1.98 15.15
CA LEU A 313 -8.52 -2.60 13.96
C LEU A 313 -8.59 -1.59 12.82
N ARG A 314 -7.52 -1.38 12.09
CA ARG A 314 -7.46 -0.38 11.01
C ARG A 314 -6.73 -0.95 9.81
N ASN A 315 -7.36 -0.84 8.64
CA ASN A 315 -6.77 -1.14 7.35
C ASN A 315 -6.68 0.15 6.56
N LEU A 316 -5.52 0.80 6.58
CA LEU A 316 -5.26 1.97 5.75
C LEU A 316 -4.76 1.54 4.38
N ASN A 317 -5.44 1.95 3.34
CA ASN A 317 -4.95 1.91 1.97
C ASN A 317 -4.37 3.27 1.60
N VAL A 318 -3.08 3.31 1.30
CA VAL A 318 -2.43 4.44 0.63
C VAL A 318 -2.34 4.10 -0.85
N TYR A 319 -3.38 4.48 -1.55
CA TYR A 319 -3.55 4.16 -2.97
C TYR A 319 -2.40 4.72 -3.82
N PRO A 320 -1.86 3.99 -4.81
CA PRO A 320 -2.35 2.68 -5.25
C PRO A 320 -1.58 1.47 -4.67
N SER A 321 -0.48 1.69 -3.94
CA SER A 321 0.57 0.66 -3.79
C SER A 321 0.79 0.14 -2.38
N LEU A 322 0.17 0.72 -1.35
CA LEU A 322 0.46 0.36 0.03
C LEU A 322 -0.81 0.12 0.84
N PHE A 323 -0.86 -1.02 1.52
CA PHE A 323 -1.65 -1.17 2.73
C PHE A 323 -0.78 -1.06 3.96
N PHE A 324 -1.25 -0.29 4.91
CA PHE A 324 -0.77 -0.28 6.26
C PHE A 324 -1.86 -0.88 7.16
N LEU A 325 -1.68 -2.13 7.54
CA LEU A 325 -2.64 -2.89 8.32
C LEU A 325 -2.21 -2.87 9.78
N ASP A 326 -3.03 -2.29 10.62
CA ASP A 326 -2.87 -2.28 12.08
C ASP A 326 -4.05 -3.01 12.70
N GLN A 327 -4.02 -4.30 12.60
CA GLN A 327 -5.04 -5.20 13.12
C GLN A 327 -4.50 -6.01 14.31
N ILE A 328 -4.25 -7.30 14.11
CA ILE A 328 -3.64 -8.18 15.11
C ILE A 328 -2.19 -7.80 15.31
N SER A 329 -1.48 -7.68 14.18
CA SER A 329 -0.12 -7.16 14.11
C SER A 329 -0.06 -6.02 13.11
N SER A 330 1.00 -5.22 13.21
CA SER A 330 1.24 -4.14 12.26
C SER A 330 2.02 -4.67 11.08
N GLN A 331 1.49 -4.48 9.87
CA GLN A 331 2.19 -4.88 8.66
C GLN A 331 2.07 -3.85 7.55
N LEU A 332 3.08 -3.84 6.70
CA LEU A 332 3.07 -3.20 5.40
C LEU A 332 2.81 -4.26 4.33
N ARG A 333 1.83 -4.04 3.47
CA ARG A 333 1.55 -4.87 2.32
C ARG A 333 1.71 -4.02 1.06
N ILE A 334 2.74 -4.32 0.28
CA ILE A 334 3.13 -3.55 -0.90
C ILE A 334 2.61 -4.26 -2.14
N ILE A 335 1.83 -3.56 -2.95
CA ILE A 335 1.21 -4.06 -4.17
C ILE A 335 2.12 -3.70 -5.34
N ARG A 336 2.54 -4.71 -6.10
CA ARG A 336 3.39 -4.58 -7.28
C ARG A 336 2.72 -5.24 -8.48
N PRO A 337 2.05 -4.50 -9.34
CA PRO A 337 1.50 -5.05 -10.57
C PRO A 337 2.62 -5.60 -11.47
N VAL A 338 2.43 -6.81 -11.99
CA VAL A 338 3.38 -7.48 -12.89
C VAL A 338 2.83 -7.53 -14.31
N ALA A 339 1.55 -7.83 -14.44
CA ALA A 339 0.78 -7.83 -15.68
C ALA A 339 -0.69 -7.52 -15.36
N TRP A 340 -1.51 -7.31 -16.37
CA TRP A 340 -2.94 -7.05 -16.21
C TRP A 340 -3.68 -8.13 -15.38
N ASN A 341 -3.14 -9.35 -15.36
CA ASN A 341 -3.69 -10.52 -14.67
C ASN A 341 -2.68 -11.19 -13.73
N LYS A 342 -1.66 -10.47 -13.30
CA LYS A 342 -0.67 -10.98 -12.35
C LYS A 342 -0.15 -9.88 -11.43
N THR A 343 -0.19 -10.13 -10.14
CA THR A 343 0.25 -9.18 -9.11
C THR A 343 1.20 -9.86 -8.14
N GLU A 344 2.29 -9.18 -7.80
CA GLU A 344 3.20 -9.53 -6.72
C GLU A 344 2.84 -8.72 -5.48
N ILE A 345 2.83 -9.38 -4.33
CA ILE A 345 2.66 -8.75 -3.02
C ILE A 345 3.92 -8.98 -2.19
N ILE A 346 4.37 -7.92 -1.52
CA ILE A 346 5.40 -8.01 -0.50
C ILE A 346 4.76 -7.63 0.84
N SER A 347 4.90 -8.50 1.82
CA SER A 347 4.39 -8.31 3.17
C SER A 347 5.55 -8.25 4.16
N GLN A 348 5.56 -7.22 5.02
CA GLN A 348 6.60 -6.98 6.01
C GLN A 348 5.94 -6.68 7.36
N CYS A 349 6.44 -7.32 8.43
CA CYS A 349 6.03 -6.98 9.79
C CYS A 349 6.67 -5.65 10.21
N LEU A 350 5.89 -4.77 10.83
CA LEU A 350 6.35 -3.50 11.36
C LEU A 350 6.30 -3.56 12.89
N GLY A 351 7.43 -3.27 13.55
CA GLY A 351 7.57 -3.27 15.00
C GLY A 351 7.84 -1.90 15.59
N VAL A 352 7.64 -1.80 16.88
CA VAL A 352 8.07 -0.65 17.69
C VAL A 352 9.55 -0.82 17.98
N LYS A 353 10.36 0.19 17.73
CA LYS A 353 11.80 0.14 18.01
C LYS A 353 12.04 0.03 19.52
N ASN A 354 12.91 -0.87 19.92
CA ASN A 354 13.26 -1.18 21.32
C ASN A 354 12.07 -1.72 22.15
N GLU A 355 11.05 -2.31 21.52
CA GLU A 355 10.04 -3.08 22.28
C GLU A 355 10.69 -4.29 22.99
N SER A 356 10.01 -4.85 23.99
CA SER A 356 10.53 -6.04 24.70
C SER A 356 10.60 -7.26 23.77
N ASP A 357 11.49 -8.21 24.06
CA ASP A 357 11.60 -9.45 23.29
C ASP A 357 10.27 -10.23 23.27
N ALA A 358 9.52 -10.21 24.37
CA ALA A 358 8.21 -10.85 24.47
C ALA A 358 7.15 -10.19 23.57
N ASP A 359 7.12 -8.85 23.54
CA ASP A 359 6.23 -8.10 22.66
C ASP A 359 6.59 -8.33 21.18
N ARG A 360 7.89 -8.35 20.88
CA ARG A 360 8.43 -8.65 19.57
C ARG A 360 8.04 -10.05 19.10
N GLU A 361 8.23 -11.06 19.93
CA GLU A 361 7.82 -12.44 19.63
C GLU A 361 6.34 -12.55 19.39
N ASN A 362 5.53 -11.94 20.25
CA ASN A 362 4.07 -11.91 20.09
C ASN A 362 3.64 -11.27 18.77
N ARG A 363 4.23 -10.12 18.41
CA ARG A 363 3.96 -9.39 17.16
C ARG A 363 4.27 -10.24 15.93
N ILE A 364 5.43 -10.91 15.91
CA ILE A 364 5.85 -11.76 14.80
C ILE A 364 4.90 -12.95 14.68
N ARG A 365 4.54 -13.62 15.77
CA ARG A 365 3.60 -14.73 15.77
C ARG A 365 2.22 -14.34 15.26
N GLN A 366 1.71 -13.19 15.68
CA GLN A 366 0.44 -12.66 15.19
C GLN A 366 0.49 -12.35 13.69
N PHE A 367 1.60 -11.79 13.20
CA PHE A 367 1.82 -11.56 11.77
C PHE A 367 1.85 -12.86 10.97
N GLU A 368 2.56 -13.88 11.46
CA GLU A 368 2.70 -15.18 10.79
C GLU A 368 1.41 -16.00 10.79
N ASP A 369 0.60 -15.92 11.84
CA ASP A 369 -0.59 -16.77 12.01
C ASP A 369 -1.70 -16.43 11.02
N PHE A 370 -1.88 -15.17 10.64
CA PHE A 370 -2.98 -14.73 9.77
C PHE A 370 -2.51 -14.12 8.45
N PHE A 371 -1.75 -13.04 8.50
CA PHE A 371 -1.49 -12.20 7.33
C PHE A 371 -0.30 -12.64 6.47
N ASN A 372 0.59 -13.46 7.00
CA ASN A 372 1.64 -14.05 6.16
C ASN A 372 1.00 -14.98 5.12
N VAL A 373 1.64 -15.12 3.96
CA VAL A 373 1.17 -16.06 2.92
C VAL A 373 1.15 -17.52 3.40
N SER A 374 1.93 -17.85 4.40
CA SER A 374 1.90 -19.17 5.08
C SER A 374 0.91 -19.21 6.24
N GLY A 375 0.23 -18.12 6.55
CA GLY A 375 -0.80 -18.04 7.59
C GLY A 375 -2.14 -18.58 7.12
N LEU A 376 -3.15 -18.39 7.95
CA LEU A 376 -4.49 -18.99 7.75
C LEU A 376 -5.45 -18.10 6.95
N GLY A 377 -5.16 -16.78 6.81
CA GLY A 377 -6.06 -15.85 6.13
C GLY A 377 -5.69 -15.59 4.68
N THR A 378 -4.48 -15.13 4.43
CA THR A 378 -4.04 -14.70 3.09
C THR A 378 -4.21 -15.75 1.98
N PRO A 379 -3.94 -17.07 2.18
CA PRO A 379 -4.11 -18.05 1.12
C PRO A 379 -5.55 -18.16 0.59
N ASP A 380 -6.55 -18.01 1.45
CA ASP A 380 -7.96 -18.08 1.08
C ASP A 380 -8.31 -16.92 0.10
N ASP A 381 -7.84 -15.71 0.37
CA ASP A 381 -8.02 -14.55 -0.50
C ASP A 381 -7.44 -14.78 -1.90
N LEU A 382 -6.26 -15.41 -1.99
CA LEU A 382 -5.56 -15.62 -3.27
C LEU A 382 -6.33 -16.55 -4.20
N VAL A 383 -7.07 -17.50 -3.66
CA VAL A 383 -7.95 -18.36 -4.46
C VAL A 383 -9.08 -17.53 -5.07
N GLU A 384 -9.72 -16.68 -4.28
CA GLU A 384 -10.83 -15.84 -4.73
C GLU A 384 -10.38 -14.79 -5.75
N PHE A 385 -9.20 -14.21 -5.60
CA PHE A 385 -8.65 -13.28 -6.61
C PHE A 385 -8.48 -13.95 -7.97
N ARG A 386 -7.95 -15.17 -7.99
CA ARG A 386 -7.79 -15.94 -9.23
C ARG A 386 -9.14 -16.27 -9.85
N GLU A 387 -10.10 -16.71 -9.06
CA GLU A 387 -11.43 -17.09 -9.56
C GLU A 387 -12.23 -15.84 -10.00
N ALA A 388 -12.12 -14.71 -9.30
CA ALA A 388 -12.69 -13.45 -9.74
C ALA A 388 -12.09 -13.01 -11.10
N GLN A 389 -10.76 -13.08 -11.25
CA GLN A 389 -10.09 -12.77 -12.53
C GLN A 389 -10.58 -13.66 -13.68
N ARG A 390 -10.88 -14.93 -13.41
CA ARG A 390 -11.50 -15.83 -14.38
C ARG A 390 -12.94 -15.43 -14.69
N GLY A 391 -13.73 -15.11 -13.66
CA GLY A 391 -15.11 -14.69 -13.78
C GLY A 391 -15.27 -13.39 -14.58
N PHE A 392 -14.31 -12.47 -14.49
CA PHE A 392 -14.34 -11.22 -15.26
C PHE A 392 -14.24 -11.43 -16.78
N GLN A 393 -13.83 -12.59 -17.25
CA GLN A 393 -13.82 -12.93 -18.68
C GLN A 393 -15.21 -13.32 -19.22
N ALA A 394 -16.23 -13.38 -18.36
CA ALA A 394 -17.61 -13.69 -18.76
C ALA A 394 -18.26 -12.48 -19.48
N ARG A 395 -18.10 -12.39 -20.79
CA ARG A 395 -18.48 -11.23 -21.61
C ARG A 395 -19.99 -10.93 -21.70
N LEU A 396 -20.84 -11.87 -21.32
CA LEU A 396 -22.29 -11.67 -21.29
C LEU A 396 -22.74 -10.79 -20.12
N GLU A 397 -21.93 -10.70 -19.08
CA GLU A 397 -22.15 -9.80 -17.94
C GLU A 397 -20.97 -8.84 -17.81
N ARG A 398 -21.22 -7.59 -18.13
CA ARG A 398 -20.19 -6.55 -18.11
C ARG A 398 -19.94 -5.97 -16.72
N TRP A 399 -20.97 -5.93 -15.89
CA TRP A 399 -20.96 -5.15 -14.67
C TRP A 399 -20.77 -6.00 -13.41
N SER A 400 -20.00 -5.48 -12.48
CA SER A 400 -20.00 -5.90 -11.08
C SER A 400 -20.66 -4.83 -10.24
N ASP A 401 -21.56 -5.23 -9.33
CA ASP A 401 -22.27 -4.34 -8.43
C ASP A 401 -21.46 -4.10 -7.16
N ILE A 402 -21.27 -2.83 -6.79
CA ILE A 402 -20.58 -2.37 -5.56
C ILE A 402 -21.45 -1.38 -4.79
N SER A 403 -22.78 -1.55 -4.84
CA SER A 403 -23.74 -0.63 -4.22
C SER A 403 -24.07 -0.92 -2.76
N ARG A 404 -23.44 -1.97 -2.16
CA ARG A 404 -23.76 -2.40 -0.80
C ARG A 404 -23.58 -1.27 0.20
N GLY A 405 -24.66 -0.93 0.90
CA GLY A 405 -24.70 0.12 1.91
C GLY A 405 -24.85 1.54 1.37
N SER A 406 -25.06 1.73 0.06
CA SER A 406 -25.13 3.05 -0.57
C SER A 406 -26.16 4.02 0.03
N HIS A 407 -27.24 3.50 0.60
CA HIS A 407 -28.28 4.28 1.27
C HIS A 407 -27.86 4.84 2.66
N ARG A 408 -26.67 4.43 3.17
CA ARG A 408 -26.12 4.86 4.46
C ARG A 408 -24.76 5.56 4.35
N TRP A 409 -24.24 5.72 3.13
CA TRP A 409 -23.01 6.49 2.95
C TRP A 409 -23.29 7.98 3.15
N ALA A 410 -22.35 8.67 3.75
CA ALA A 410 -22.41 10.11 3.93
C ALA A 410 -21.20 10.80 3.27
N THR A 411 -21.38 12.05 2.90
CA THR A 411 -20.27 12.93 2.47
C THR A 411 -19.82 13.77 3.65
N GLY A 412 -18.49 13.96 3.77
CA GLY A 412 -17.90 14.80 4.80
C GLY A 412 -17.69 14.10 6.13
N ALA A 413 -17.49 14.90 7.17
CA ALA A 413 -17.11 14.45 8.50
C ALA A 413 -18.28 13.83 9.28
N THR A 414 -17.93 12.93 10.20
CA THR A 414 -18.83 12.30 11.17
C THR A 414 -18.23 12.46 12.57
N PRO A 415 -18.99 12.21 13.66
CA PRO A 415 -18.44 12.26 15.02
C PRO A 415 -17.15 11.44 15.20
N ASN A 416 -17.07 10.27 14.54
CA ASN A 416 -15.88 9.43 14.59
C ASN A 416 -14.66 10.07 13.90
N SER A 417 -14.85 10.73 12.76
CA SER A 417 -13.75 11.41 12.08
C SER A 417 -13.36 12.70 12.80
N GLU A 418 -14.32 13.45 13.33
CA GLU A 418 -14.08 14.66 14.13
C GLU A 418 -13.28 14.36 15.40
N ALA A 419 -13.55 13.22 16.05
CA ALA A 419 -12.84 12.76 17.24
C ALA A 419 -11.32 12.62 17.05
N ILE A 420 -10.88 12.37 15.82
CA ILE A 420 -9.47 12.24 15.46
C ILE A 420 -8.97 13.37 14.55
N GLY A 421 -9.82 14.37 14.30
CA GLY A 421 -9.44 15.60 13.60
C GLY A 421 -9.26 15.44 12.09
N ILE A 422 -10.04 14.56 11.42
CA ILE A 422 -10.00 14.34 9.97
C ILE A 422 -11.31 14.74 9.31
N SER A 423 -11.22 15.08 8.01
CA SER A 423 -12.34 15.48 7.17
C SER A 423 -12.40 14.60 5.90
N PRO A 424 -12.91 13.36 6.00
CA PRO A 424 -13.01 12.45 4.87
C PRO A 424 -13.96 12.98 3.80
N ALA A 425 -13.74 12.60 2.55
CA ALA A 425 -14.63 12.91 1.44
C ALA A 425 -15.95 12.14 1.54
N MET A 426 -15.85 10.88 1.97
CA MET A 426 -17.00 9.98 2.19
C MET A 426 -16.78 9.14 3.44
N THR A 427 -17.88 8.74 4.08
CA THR A 427 -17.90 7.91 5.28
C THR A 427 -19.01 6.88 5.24
N GLY A 428 -18.84 5.80 5.98
CA GLY A 428 -19.89 4.82 6.26
C GLY A 428 -19.75 4.24 7.67
N THR A 429 -20.85 3.74 8.20
CA THR A 429 -20.99 3.29 9.59
C THR A 429 -20.98 1.78 9.75
N GLU A 430 -20.70 1.05 8.67
CA GLU A 430 -20.70 -0.40 8.70
C GLU A 430 -19.43 -0.94 8.01
N PHE A 431 -18.79 -1.85 8.66
CA PHE A 431 -17.58 -2.55 8.19
C PHE A 431 -17.75 -3.26 6.83
N THR A 432 -18.98 -3.65 6.51
CA THR A 432 -19.29 -4.44 5.30
C THR A 432 -19.75 -3.62 4.10
N HIS A 433 -19.73 -2.29 4.19
CA HIS A 433 -20.11 -1.41 3.09
C HIS A 433 -19.03 -1.30 2.02
N GLU A 434 -19.42 -1.02 0.78
CA GLU A 434 -18.53 -0.99 -0.39
C GLU A 434 -18.21 0.43 -0.90
N GLY A 435 -18.60 1.49 -0.17
CA GLY A 435 -18.34 2.88 -0.56
C GLY A 435 -16.85 3.22 -0.72
N LEU A 436 -15.98 2.49 -0.05
CA LEU A 436 -14.52 2.57 -0.19
C LEU A 436 -14.08 2.29 -1.64
N TYR A 437 -14.69 1.27 -2.28
CA TYR A 437 -14.37 0.91 -3.67
C TYR A 437 -14.84 1.98 -4.64
N VAL A 438 -16.01 2.58 -4.37
CA VAL A 438 -16.51 3.70 -5.17
C VAL A 438 -15.50 4.84 -5.21
N ASN A 439 -14.95 5.21 -4.05
CA ASN A 439 -13.90 6.23 -3.95
C ASN A 439 -12.62 5.82 -4.71
N GLN A 440 -12.15 4.58 -4.55
CA GLN A 440 -10.96 4.09 -5.24
C GLN A 440 -11.13 4.12 -6.76
N HIS A 441 -12.23 3.61 -7.28
CA HIS A 441 -12.47 3.54 -8.72
C HIS A 441 -12.72 4.93 -9.32
N ALA A 442 -13.37 5.84 -8.60
CA ALA A 442 -13.52 7.24 -9.03
C ALA A 442 -12.15 7.93 -9.14
N ASN A 443 -11.24 7.71 -8.18
CA ASN A 443 -9.88 8.26 -8.25
C ASN A 443 -9.03 7.55 -9.32
N TRP A 444 -9.17 6.24 -9.51
CA TRP A 444 -8.57 5.51 -10.63
C TRP A 444 -8.94 6.15 -11.98
N GLN A 445 -10.23 6.38 -12.21
CA GLN A 445 -10.72 7.02 -13.42
C GLN A 445 -10.14 8.44 -13.58
N LYS A 446 -10.18 9.23 -12.51
CA LYS A 446 -9.64 10.59 -12.49
C LYS A 446 -8.15 10.64 -12.85
N PHE A 447 -7.31 9.79 -12.24
CA PHE A 447 -5.87 9.78 -12.54
C PHE A 447 -5.58 9.45 -14.00
N LEU A 448 -6.31 8.51 -14.58
CA LEU A 448 -6.14 8.15 -15.99
C LEU A 448 -6.58 9.27 -16.93
N LEU A 449 -7.77 9.86 -16.69
CA LEU A 449 -8.28 10.95 -17.52
C LEU A 449 -7.40 12.20 -17.42
N ASP A 450 -7.03 12.63 -16.22
CA ASP A 450 -6.12 13.77 -16.00
C ASP A 450 -4.76 13.55 -16.70
N GLY A 451 -4.25 12.32 -16.67
CA GLY A 451 -3.01 11.94 -17.32
C GLY A 451 -3.09 12.00 -18.83
N LEU A 452 -4.18 11.50 -19.42
CA LEU A 452 -4.43 11.54 -20.86
C LEU A 452 -4.62 12.98 -21.36
N ASP A 453 -5.28 13.85 -20.58
CA ASP A 453 -5.43 15.27 -20.90
C ASP A 453 -4.09 15.98 -20.98
N LYS A 454 -3.21 15.76 -20.02
CA LYS A 454 -1.84 16.31 -20.01
C LYS A 454 -1.01 15.82 -21.20
N GLN A 455 -1.16 14.56 -21.62
CA GLN A 455 -0.48 14.03 -22.80
C GLN A 455 -0.98 14.68 -24.09
N SER A 456 -2.29 14.87 -24.23
CA SER A 456 -2.88 15.50 -25.40
C SER A 456 -2.47 16.97 -25.58
N LEU A 457 -2.27 17.71 -24.49
CA LEU A 457 -1.75 19.09 -24.51
C LEU A 457 -0.31 19.12 -25.00
N LYS A 458 0.58 18.23 -24.52
CA LYS A 458 1.98 18.17 -24.99
C LYS A 458 2.12 17.84 -26.46
N LEU A 459 1.23 17.02 -27.03
CA LEU A 459 1.22 16.68 -28.44
C LEU A 459 0.74 17.85 -29.33
N ARG A 460 0.04 18.85 -28.78
CA ARG A 460 -0.38 20.06 -29.50
C ARG A 460 0.65 21.18 -29.49
N GLU A 461 1.66 21.08 -28.60
CA GLU A 461 2.74 22.06 -28.47
C GLU A 461 4.01 21.69 -29.30
N VAL A 462 4.01 20.53 -29.95
CA VAL A 462 5.04 20.03 -30.88
C VAL A 462 4.53 20.14 -32.33
#